data_e86f07b34ca05746a3dabeeaf38860bc
#
_entry.id   e86f07b34ca05746a3dabeeaf38860bc
#
_cell.length_a   1.000
_cell.length_b   1.000
_cell.length_c   1.000
_cell.angle_alpha   90.00
_cell.angle_beta   90.00
_cell.angle_gamma   90.00
#
_symmetry.space_group_name_H-M   'P 1'
#
loop_
_entity.id
_entity.type
_entity.pdbx_description
1 polymer ?
#
loop_
_entity_poly.entity_id
_entity_poly.type
_entity_poly.pdbx_seq_one_letter_code
_entity_poly.pdbx_strand_id
1 'polypeptide(L)'
;MKSILHTDFQFTGQTASYHGKVRDMYTIGEDLMVAVVSDRISAFDVVMPRGIPFKGQVLNAVASHFLSAVKDLVPTWHIATPDPNVTIGHRCEPIRLEMVIRGYLTGHAWRQYSAGHRLLCGAPMPEGMKEHDRFPEPIITPATKAEEGHDEDIAPSEILSRGIVTPQLWSELERVTRELFRRGTEMAAEQGLILVDTKYEFGLREGVLTLIDEIHTPDSSRYFYAEGYEERQIAGEPQKQLSKEFVREWLMEHSFMGKKGQEPPHMDDAFLETVTARYVELFEKVTGKRFQGSAEKDPHDRVFHAVESWLDANCH
;
A
#
# COMPACT_ATOMS: atom_id res chain seq x y z
N MET A 1 15.91 19.54 1.42
CA MET A 1 15.97 18.36 2.30
C MET A 1 16.49 17.17 1.50
N LYS A 2 17.31 16.30 2.10
CA LYS A 2 17.85 15.11 1.42
C LYS A 2 16.80 13.99 1.51
N SER A 3 16.37 13.44 0.38
CA SER A 3 15.43 12.29 0.34
C SER A 3 16.17 10.98 0.53
N ILE A 4 15.54 9.99 1.17
CA ILE A 4 16.03 8.61 1.25
C ILE A 4 15.64 7.88 -0.04
N LEU A 5 16.61 7.70 -0.94
CA LEU A 5 16.38 6.97 -2.20
C LEU A 5 16.89 5.53 -2.15
N HIS A 6 17.91 5.28 -1.35
CA HIS A 6 18.51 3.96 -1.17
C HIS A 6 19.18 3.90 0.19
N THR A 7 19.13 2.76 0.84
CA THR A 7 19.87 2.50 2.08
C THR A 7 20.68 1.23 1.94
N ASP A 8 21.86 1.22 2.57
CA ASP A 8 22.77 0.06 2.62
C ASP A 8 23.35 -0.03 4.05
N PHE A 9 22.43 -0.24 4.98
CA PHE A 9 22.79 -0.34 6.39
C PHE A 9 23.36 -1.71 6.75
N GLN A 10 24.21 -1.71 7.76
CA GLN A 10 24.72 -2.92 8.41
C GLN A 10 24.33 -2.83 9.89
N PHE A 11 23.13 -3.30 10.19
CA PHE A 11 22.61 -3.29 11.57
C PHE A 11 23.18 -4.43 12.39
N THR A 12 23.26 -4.23 13.69
CA THR A 12 23.65 -5.27 14.65
C THR A 12 22.72 -6.48 14.53
N GLY A 13 23.30 -7.67 14.33
CA GLY A 13 22.55 -8.90 14.14
C GLY A 13 21.88 -9.07 12.78
N GLN A 14 22.17 -8.22 11.80
CA GLN A 14 21.63 -8.34 10.45
C GLN A 14 22.11 -9.62 9.77
N THR A 15 21.18 -10.38 9.19
CA THR A 15 21.44 -11.63 8.46
C THR A 15 21.16 -11.55 6.97
N ALA A 16 20.28 -10.65 6.53
CA ALA A 16 19.95 -10.43 5.12
C ALA A 16 19.44 -9.02 4.88
N SER A 17 19.44 -8.61 3.60
CA SER A 17 18.78 -7.39 3.14
C SER A 17 18.13 -7.62 1.79
N TYR A 18 17.04 -6.86 1.53
CA TYR A 18 16.32 -6.84 0.26
C TYR A 18 15.87 -5.42 -0.05
N HIS A 19 16.10 -4.97 -1.28
CA HIS A 19 15.71 -3.65 -1.75
C HIS A 19 14.49 -3.74 -2.67
N GLY A 20 13.33 -3.34 -2.13
CA GLY A 20 12.08 -3.28 -2.90
C GLY A 20 11.92 -1.97 -3.67
N LYS A 21 10.78 -1.82 -4.35
CA LYS A 21 10.47 -0.62 -5.16
C LYS A 21 10.39 0.67 -4.31
N VAL A 22 9.93 0.57 -3.05
CA VAL A 22 9.71 1.73 -2.15
C VAL A 22 10.19 1.51 -0.73
N ARG A 23 10.65 0.30 -0.38
CA ARG A 23 11.17 -0.06 0.95
C ARG A 23 12.46 -0.83 0.81
N ASP A 24 13.37 -0.61 1.75
CA ASP A 24 14.54 -1.44 1.96
C ASP A 24 14.31 -2.24 3.24
N MET A 25 14.45 -3.57 3.14
CA MET A 25 14.12 -4.52 4.19
C MET A 25 15.38 -5.17 4.73
N TYR A 26 15.52 -5.25 6.03
CA TYR A 26 16.65 -5.86 6.71
C TYR A 26 16.15 -6.93 7.68
N THR A 27 16.67 -8.14 7.57
CA THR A 27 16.38 -9.23 8.51
C THR A 27 17.38 -9.19 9.66
N ILE A 28 16.89 -9.18 10.90
CA ILE A 28 17.71 -9.17 12.10
C ILE A 28 17.48 -10.49 12.84
N GLY A 29 18.55 -11.27 13.00
CA GLY A 29 18.44 -12.62 13.54
C GLY A 29 17.49 -13.50 12.72
N GLU A 30 16.65 -14.27 13.42
CA GLU A 30 15.64 -15.14 12.79
C GLU A 30 14.23 -14.54 12.80
N ASP A 31 13.94 -13.62 13.74
CA ASP A 31 12.58 -13.24 14.11
C ASP A 31 12.17 -11.82 13.75
N LEU A 32 13.12 -10.94 13.42
CA LEU A 32 12.82 -9.52 13.20
C LEU A 32 13.08 -9.06 11.77
N MET A 33 12.26 -8.10 11.36
CA MET A 33 12.40 -7.35 10.12
C MET A 33 12.43 -5.86 10.43
N VAL A 34 13.38 -5.15 9.83
CA VAL A 34 13.42 -3.68 9.80
C VAL A 34 13.05 -3.23 8.39
N ALA A 35 11.98 -2.48 8.25
CA ALA A 35 11.57 -1.85 7.00
C ALA A 35 11.93 -0.38 7.03
N VAL A 36 12.81 0.06 6.13
CA VAL A 36 13.11 1.47 5.90
C VAL A 36 12.29 1.95 4.71
N VAL A 37 11.30 2.79 4.98
CA VAL A 37 10.40 3.32 3.96
C VAL A 37 11.05 4.52 3.28
N SER A 38 11.38 4.36 2.02
CA SER A 38 12.10 5.36 1.24
C SER A 38 11.16 6.39 0.60
N ASP A 39 11.75 7.47 0.10
CA ASP A 39 11.04 8.50 -0.66
C ASP A 39 10.90 8.14 -2.16
N ARG A 40 11.30 6.92 -2.56
CA ARG A 40 11.08 6.43 -3.93
C ARG A 40 9.60 6.37 -4.24
N ILE A 41 9.24 6.73 -5.46
CA ILE A 41 7.91 6.51 -6.01
C ILE A 41 8.01 5.57 -7.20
N SER A 42 7.13 4.58 -7.25
CA SER A 42 7.03 3.64 -8.37
C SER A 42 5.67 3.78 -9.03
N ALA A 43 5.66 3.89 -10.36
CA ALA A 43 4.46 3.86 -11.17
C ALA A 43 4.72 3.01 -12.43
N PHE A 44 3.71 2.24 -12.87
CA PHE A 44 3.87 1.29 -13.99
C PHE A 44 5.04 0.31 -13.81
N ASP A 45 5.29 -0.13 -12.56
CA ASP A 45 6.42 -0.97 -12.16
C ASP A 45 7.83 -0.38 -12.33
N VAL A 46 7.92 0.89 -12.69
CA VAL A 46 9.17 1.64 -12.81
C VAL A 46 9.35 2.56 -11.62
N VAL A 47 10.53 2.51 -10.98
CA VAL A 47 10.92 3.47 -9.95
C VAL A 47 11.35 4.76 -10.63
N MET A 48 10.75 5.88 -10.21
CA MET A 48 11.06 7.19 -10.79
C MET A 48 12.45 7.68 -10.33
N PRO A 49 13.15 8.47 -11.16
CA PRO A 49 14.54 8.89 -10.87
C PRO A 49 14.65 9.88 -9.70
N ARG A 50 13.55 10.55 -9.34
CA ARG A 50 13.52 11.50 -8.21
C ARG A 50 12.59 11.00 -7.11
N GLY A 51 13.00 11.16 -5.85
CA GLY A 51 12.17 10.88 -4.68
C GLY A 51 11.21 12.02 -4.37
N ILE A 52 10.11 11.66 -3.74
CA ILE A 52 9.11 12.62 -3.25
C ILE A 52 9.45 12.95 -1.79
N PRO A 53 9.77 14.21 -1.46
CA PRO A 53 10.09 14.60 -0.09
C PRO A 53 9.02 14.16 0.91
N PHE A 54 9.44 13.60 2.04
CA PHE A 54 8.57 13.07 3.11
C PHE A 54 7.68 11.89 2.76
N LYS A 55 7.70 11.38 1.52
CA LYS A 55 6.83 10.27 1.12
C LYS A 55 7.01 9.05 2.03
N GLY A 56 8.25 8.67 2.32
CA GLY A 56 8.55 7.55 3.20
C GLY A 56 7.96 7.73 4.60
N GLN A 57 8.08 8.91 5.17
CA GLN A 57 7.52 9.24 6.48
C GLN A 57 5.99 9.17 6.49
N VAL A 58 5.35 9.71 5.46
CA VAL A 58 3.89 9.66 5.31
C VAL A 58 3.40 8.22 5.22
N LEU A 59 3.99 7.42 4.32
CA LEU A 59 3.60 6.00 4.15
C LEU A 59 3.75 5.22 5.44
N ASN A 60 4.90 5.38 6.11
CA ASN A 60 5.19 4.67 7.35
C ASN A 60 4.22 5.07 8.47
N ALA A 61 3.92 6.37 8.61
CA ALA A 61 3.00 6.88 9.62
C ALA A 61 1.56 6.43 9.39
N VAL A 62 1.08 6.43 8.13
CA VAL A 62 -0.25 5.91 7.77
C VAL A 62 -0.33 4.41 8.04
N ALA A 63 0.66 3.62 7.59
CA ALA A 63 0.71 2.18 7.83
C ALA A 63 0.70 1.85 9.32
N SER A 64 1.56 2.49 10.13
CA SER A 64 1.62 2.28 11.58
C SER A 64 0.31 2.64 12.29
N HIS A 65 -0.35 3.72 11.85
CA HIS A 65 -1.65 4.12 12.40
C HIS A 65 -2.70 3.03 12.19
N PHE A 66 -2.86 2.54 10.96
CA PHE A 66 -3.87 1.53 10.65
C PHE A 66 -3.49 0.13 11.17
N LEU A 67 -2.22 -0.28 11.08
CA LEU A 67 -1.77 -1.55 11.68
C LEU A 67 -2.06 -1.61 13.19
N SER A 68 -1.93 -0.48 13.88
CA SER A 68 -2.28 -0.39 15.30
C SER A 68 -3.80 -0.46 15.54
N ALA A 69 -4.60 0.12 14.63
CA ALA A 69 -6.06 0.18 14.77
C ALA A 69 -6.79 -1.13 14.43
N VAL A 70 -6.08 -2.13 13.89
CA VAL A 70 -6.67 -3.43 13.49
C VAL A 70 -6.13 -4.63 14.28
N LYS A 71 -5.33 -4.40 15.33
CA LYS A 71 -4.73 -5.48 16.16
C LYS A 71 -5.76 -6.37 16.86
N ASP A 72 -6.97 -5.87 17.03
CA ASP A 72 -8.11 -6.63 17.58
C ASP A 72 -8.76 -7.58 16.54
N LEU A 73 -8.52 -7.39 15.25
CA LEU A 73 -9.07 -8.18 14.15
C LEU A 73 -8.13 -9.31 13.72
N VAL A 74 -6.84 -9.01 13.67
CA VAL A 74 -5.81 -9.94 13.21
C VAL A 74 -4.45 -9.52 13.80
N PRO A 75 -3.56 -10.48 14.18
CA PRO A 75 -2.18 -10.17 14.50
C PRO A 75 -1.52 -9.39 13.37
N THR A 76 -0.69 -8.40 13.73
CA THR A 76 0.07 -7.61 12.75
C THR A 76 1.57 -7.82 12.97
N TRP A 77 2.34 -7.72 11.91
CA TRP A 77 3.79 -7.81 12.00
C TRP A 77 4.44 -6.65 12.77
N HIS A 78 3.73 -5.52 12.89
CA HIS A 78 4.23 -4.28 13.47
C HIS A 78 4.51 -4.38 14.97
N ILE A 79 5.75 -4.11 15.36
CA ILE A 79 6.22 -4.01 16.76
C ILE A 79 6.40 -2.54 17.15
N ALA A 80 7.25 -1.81 16.42
CA ALA A 80 7.67 -0.45 16.76
C ALA A 80 7.93 0.42 15.52
N THR A 81 7.90 1.74 15.75
CA THR A 81 8.24 2.76 14.76
C THR A 81 9.29 3.70 15.39
N PRO A 82 10.57 3.28 15.47
CA PRO A 82 11.61 4.04 16.19
C PRO A 82 12.00 5.33 15.45
N ASP A 83 11.74 5.42 14.16
CA ASP A 83 12.00 6.58 13.29
C ASP A 83 10.82 6.81 12.35
N PRO A 84 10.51 8.04 11.92
CA PRO A 84 9.44 8.31 10.97
C PRO A 84 9.51 7.49 9.66
N ASN A 85 10.69 7.06 9.24
CA ASN A 85 10.90 6.24 8.05
C ASN A 85 11.00 4.73 8.36
N VAL A 86 10.90 4.28 9.62
CA VAL A 86 11.22 2.91 10.01
C VAL A 86 10.06 2.23 10.71
N THR A 87 9.75 1.02 10.26
CA THR A 87 8.96 0.05 11.00
C THR A 87 9.83 -1.14 11.35
N ILE A 88 9.83 -1.54 12.62
CA ILE A 88 10.36 -2.82 13.10
C ILE A 88 9.18 -3.75 13.36
N GLY A 89 9.29 -4.97 12.88
CA GLY A 89 8.22 -5.94 13.00
C GLY A 89 8.72 -7.38 13.05
N HIS A 90 7.78 -8.28 13.27
CA HIS A 90 8.03 -9.71 13.24
C HIS A 90 8.33 -10.20 11.82
N ARG A 91 9.30 -11.07 11.67
CA ARG A 91 9.48 -11.82 10.44
C ARG A 91 8.35 -12.84 10.31
N CYS A 92 7.67 -12.82 9.17
CA CYS A 92 6.61 -13.77 8.84
C CYS A 92 6.97 -14.49 7.55
N GLU A 93 6.49 -15.72 7.37
CA GLU A 93 6.54 -16.44 6.10
C GLU A 93 5.47 -15.85 5.17
N PRO A 94 5.81 -15.17 4.07
CA PRO A 94 4.81 -14.49 3.24
C PRO A 94 3.89 -15.48 2.52
N ILE A 95 2.59 -15.23 2.53
CA ILE A 95 1.64 -15.85 1.62
C ILE A 95 1.73 -15.09 0.29
N ARG A 96 2.01 -15.81 -0.81
CA ARG A 96 2.26 -15.20 -2.13
C ARG A 96 0.98 -14.80 -2.85
N LEU A 97 0.12 -14.09 -2.13
CA LEU A 97 -1.13 -13.52 -2.63
C LEU A 97 -1.27 -12.07 -2.17
N GLU A 98 -1.71 -11.22 -3.05
CA GLU A 98 -2.25 -9.91 -2.73
C GLU A 98 -3.79 -10.03 -2.62
N MET A 99 -4.32 -9.75 -1.45
CA MET A 99 -5.77 -9.74 -1.23
C MET A 99 -6.33 -8.37 -1.56
N VAL A 100 -6.68 -8.17 -2.83
CA VAL A 100 -7.29 -6.91 -3.29
C VAL A 100 -8.78 -6.96 -3.05
N ILE A 101 -9.32 -5.94 -2.36
CA ILE A 101 -10.76 -5.78 -2.13
C ILE A 101 -11.24 -4.45 -2.69
N ARG A 102 -12.39 -4.45 -3.34
CA ARG A 102 -12.94 -3.30 -4.07
C ARG A 102 -14.37 -3.03 -3.65
N GLY A 103 -14.61 -1.85 -3.12
CA GLY A 103 -15.96 -1.35 -2.82
C GLY A 103 -16.60 -0.63 -4.00
N TYR A 104 -15.81 -0.21 -4.99
CA TYR A 104 -16.23 0.62 -6.11
C TYR A 104 -15.61 0.15 -7.43
N LEU A 105 -16.34 0.32 -8.52
CA LEU A 105 -15.91 -0.05 -9.87
C LEU A 105 -14.97 1.03 -10.43
N THR A 106 -13.66 0.89 -10.16
CA THR A 106 -12.64 1.85 -10.59
C THR A 106 -11.31 1.18 -10.95
N GLY A 107 -10.43 1.90 -11.62
CA GLY A 107 -9.09 1.46 -11.95
C GLY A 107 -9.07 0.16 -12.75
N HIS A 108 -8.40 -0.90 -12.24
CA HIS A 108 -8.30 -2.17 -12.95
C HIS A 108 -9.67 -2.80 -13.19
N ALA A 109 -10.56 -2.82 -12.18
CA ALA A 109 -11.90 -3.37 -12.32
C ALA A 109 -12.72 -2.63 -13.39
N TRP A 110 -12.62 -1.30 -13.44
CA TRP A 110 -13.26 -0.53 -14.49
C TRP A 110 -12.71 -0.85 -15.89
N ARG A 111 -11.40 -0.95 -16.04
CA ARG A 111 -10.78 -1.32 -17.33
C ARG A 111 -11.27 -2.68 -17.83
N GLN A 112 -11.40 -3.67 -16.95
CA GLN A 112 -11.95 -4.99 -17.30
C GLN A 112 -13.45 -4.88 -17.65
N TYR A 113 -14.20 -4.15 -16.86
CA TYR A 113 -15.63 -3.95 -17.10
C TYR A 113 -15.93 -3.23 -18.41
N SER A 114 -15.21 -2.14 -18.71
CA SER A 114 -15.34 -1.38 -19.97
C SER A 114 -14.90 -2.17 -21.21
N ALA A 115 -13.99 -3.15 -21.03
CA ALA A 115 -13.61 -4.10 -22.05
C ALA A 115 -14.65 -5.23 -22.28
N GLY A 116 -15.77 -5.22 -21.53
CA GLY A 116 -16.87 -6.16 -21.69
C GLY A 116 -16.85 -7.34 -20.70
N HIS A 117 -15.86 -7.44 -19.82
CA HIS A 117 -15.83 -8.50 -18.81
C HIS A 117 -16.84 -8.23 -17.68
N ARG A 118 -17.48 -9.29 -17.19
CA ARG A 118 -18.45 -9.23 -16.08
C ARG A 118 -18.06 -10.13 -14.91
N LEU A 119 -16.89 -10.73 -15.03
CA LEU A 119 -16.22 -11.47 -13.95
C LEU A 119 -14.80 -10.96 -13.82
N LEU A 120 -14.35 -10.71 -12.60
CA LEU A 120 -12.97 -10.38 -12.26
C LEU A 120 -12.52 -11.31 -11.12
N CYS A 121 -11.50 -12.12 -11.36
CA CYS A 121 -11.04 -13.17 -10.43
C CYS A 121 -12.20 -14.07 -9.95
N GLY A 122 -13.20 -14.34 -10.79
CA GLY A 122 -14.40 -15.09 -10.43
C GLY A 122 -15.49 -14.31 -9.68
N ALA A 123 -15.23 -13.08 -9.26
CA ALA A 123 -16.22 -12.21 -8.64
C ALA A 123 -17.08 -11.53 -9.70
N PRO A 124 -18.45 -11.56 -9.56
CA PRO A 124 -19.33 -10.94 -10.53
C PRO A 124 -19.33 -9.42 -10.42
N MET A 125 -19.37 -8.75 -11.57
CA MET A 125 -19.56 -7.32 -11.70
C MET A 125 -20.95 -7.09 -12.35
N PRO A 126 -21.93 -6.51 -11.64
CA PRO A 126 -23.30 -6.32 -12.13
C PRO A 126 -23.37 -5.53 -13.44
N GLU A 127 -24.38 -5.85 -14.27
CA GLU A 127 -24.64 -5.10 -15.50
C GLU A 127 -25.13 -3.65 -15.21
N GLY A 128 -24.82 -2.74 -16.14
CA GLY A 128 -25.30 -1.36 -16.09
C GLY A 128 -24.53 -0.44 -15.15
N MET A 129 -23.46 -0.91 -14.53
CA MET A 129 -22.59 -0.07 -13.69
C MET A 129 -21.79 0.93 -14.55
N LYS A 130 -21.55 2.09 -13.97
CA LYS A 130 -20.65 3.13 -14.50
C LYS A 130 -19.34 3.16 -13.72
N GLU A 131 -18.35 3.84 -14.27
CA GLU A 131 -17.11 4.09 -13.54
C GLU A 131 -17.39 4.77 -12.21
N HIS A 132 -16.71 4.33 -11.17
CA HIS A 132 -16.85 4.79 -9.78
C HIS A 132 -18.15 4.39 -9.07
N ASP A 133 -19.06 3.63 -9.70
CA ASP A 133 -20.23 3.10 -9.00
C ASP A 133 -19.81 2.19 -7.84
N ARG A 134 -20.55 2.27 -6.75
CA ARG A 134 -20.39 1.38 -5.61
C ARG A 134 -20.89 -0.02 -5.95
N PHE A 135 -20.11 -1.05 -5.63
CA PHE A 135 -20.61 -2.42 -5.68
C PHE A 135 -21.68 -2.66 -4.62
N PRO A 136 -22.70 -3.50 -4.87
CA PRO A 136 -23.67 -3.90 -3.86
C PRO A 136 -23.02 -4.47 -2.60
N GLU A 137 -21.98 -5.27 -2.80
CA GLU A 137 -21.05 -5.76 -1.78
C GLU A 137 -19.62 -5.66 -2.30
N PRO A 138 -18.63 -5.34 -1.44
CA PRO A 138 -17.25 -5.32 -1.86
C PRO A 138 -16.79 -6.66 -2.43
N ILE A 139 -16.12 -6.64 -3.57
CA ILE A 139 -15.59 -7.83 -4.24
C ILE A 139 -14.12 -8.04 -3.92
N ILE A 140 -13.71 -9.29 -3.71
CA ILE A 140 -12.31 -9.67 -3.54
C ILE A 140 -11.77 -10.17 -4.88
N THR A 141 -10.68 -9.58 -5.32
CA THR A 141 -10.04 -9.85 -6.63
C THR A 141 -8.56 -10.09 -6.40
N PRO A 142 -8.16 -11.31 -5.98
CA PRO A 142 -6.79 -11.60 -5.60
C PRO A 142 -5.82 -11.50 -6.80
N ALA A 143 -4.55 -11.23 -6.49
CA ALA A 143 -3.48 -11.39 -7.45
C ALA A 143 -2.37 -12.26 -6.86
N THR A 144 -1.64 -12.98 -7.72
CA THR A 144 -0.40 -13.65 -7.30
C THR A 144 0.67 -12.61 -7.05
N LYS A 145 1.56 -12.86 -6.09
CA LYS A 145 2.76 -12.06 -5.88
C LYS A 145 3.91 -12.75 -6.62
N ALA A 146 4.23 -12.25 -7.80
CA ALA A 146 5.30 -12.80 -8.61
C ALA A 146 6.68 -12.49 -8.00
N GLU A 147 7.61 -13.45 -8.09
CA GLU A 147 9.03 -13.18 -7.77
C GLU A 147 9.69 -12.37 -8.88
N GLU A 148 9.33 -12.66 -10.13
CA GLU A 148 9.76 -11.94 -11.33
C GLU A 148 8.56 -11.69 -12.25
N GLY A 149 8.50 -10.53 -12.87
CA GLY A 149 7.41 -10.14 -13.77
C GLY A 149 6.34 -9.28 -13.11
N HIS A 150 5.09 -9.50 -13.50
CA HIS A 150 3.93 -8.76 -13.00
C HIS A 150 3.02 -9.68 -12.20
N ASP A 151 2.36 -9.10 -11.19
CA ASP A 151 1.30 -9.76 -10.45
C ASP A 151 0.12 -10.05 -11.40
N GLU A 152 -0.44 -11.26 -11.32
CA GLU A 152 -1.52 -11.73 -12.19
C GLU A 152 -2.80 -11.93 -11.39
N ASP A 153 -3.91 -11.48 -11.97
CA ASP A 153 -5.24 -11.79 -11.44
C ASP A 153 -5.44 -13.30 -11.32
N ILE A 154 -5.94 -13.77 -10.19
CA ILE A 154 -6.16 -15.21 -9.95
C ILE A 154 -7.52 -15.44 -9.27
N ALA A 155 -8.27 -16.43 -9.74
CA ALA A 155 -9.53 -16.79 -9.11
C ALA A 155 -9.32 -17.70 -7.87
N PRO A 156 -10.22 -17.63 -6.85
CA PRO A 156 -10.16 -18.51 -5.68
C PRO A 156 -10.09 -20.01 -6.01
N SER A 157 -10.82 -20.44 -7.04
CA SER A 157 -10.78 -21.83 -7.52
C SER A 157 -9.39 -22.24 -8.01
N GLU A 158 -8.67 -21.32 -8.62
CA GLU A 158 -7.31 -21.56 -9.12
C GLU A 158 -6.28 -21.50 -7.99
N ILE A 159 -6.43 -20.59 -7.03
CA ILE A 159 -5.62 -20.53 -5.80
C ILE A 159 -5.65 -21.90 -5.09
N LEU A 160 -6.84 -22.46 -4.91
CA LEU A 160 -7.05 -23.74 -4.25
C LEU A 160 -6.54 -24.92 -5.09
N SER A 161 -6.82 -24.93 -6.39
CA SER A 161 -6.39 -26.03 -7.28
C SER A 161 -4.87 -26.08 -7.46
N ARG A 162 -4.19 -24.93 -7.42
CA ARG A 162 -2.71 -24.83 -7.43
C ARG A 162 -2.09 -25.13 -6.06
N GLY A 163 -2.89 -25.25 -4.99
CA GLY A 163 -2.40 -25.47 -3.63
C GLY A 163 -1.60 -24.32 -3.04
N ILE A 164 -1.86 -23.08 -3.49
CA ILE A 164 -1.18 -21.88 -2.96
C ILE A 164 -1.50 -21.71 -1.48
N VAL A 165 -2.76 -21.92 -1.11
CA VAL A 165 -3.21 -22.01 0.28
C VAL A 165 -4.23 -23.13 0.44
N THR A 166 -4.43 -23.60 1.69
CA THR A 166 -5.48 -24.57 2.00
C THR A 166 -6.86 -23.90 1.95
N PRO A 167 -7.96 -24.67 1.78
CA PRO A 167 -9.32 -24.12 1.84
C PRO A 167 -9.63 -23.39 3.14
N GLN A 168 -9.10 -23.87 4.27
CA GLN A 168 -9.27 -23.24 5.59
C GLN A 168 -8.57 -21.88 5.64
N LEU A 169 -7.32 -21.82 5.19
CA LEU A 169 -6.55 -20.58 5.15
C LEU A 169 -7.17 -19.57 4.17
N TRP A 170 -7.68 -20.03 3.01
CA TRP A 170 -8.43 -19.20 2.10
C TRP A 170 -9.65 -18.55 2.75
N SER A 171 -10.46 -19.34 3.45
CA SER A 171 -11.65 -18.82 4.15
C SER A 171 -11.28 -17.80 5.22
N GLU A 172 -10.16 -17.99 5.91
CA GLU A 172 -9.66 -17.05 6.90
C GLU A 172 -9.16 -15.76 6.25
N LEU A 173 -8.37 -15.84 5.17
CA LEU A 173 -7.92 -14.70 4.38
C LEU A 173 -9.10 -13.86 3.88
N GLU A 174 -10.13 -14.50 3.33
CA GLU A 174 -11.32 -13.81 2.83
C GLU A 174 -12.07 -13.09 3.96
N ARG A 175 -12.31 -13.76 5.09
CA ARG A 175 -12.98 -13.19 6.26
C ARG A 175 -12.21 -11.98 6.80
N VAL A 176 -10.90 -12.13 7.05
CA VAL A 176 -10.06 -11.06 7.60
C VAL A 176 -9.96 -9.89 6.62
N THR A 177 -9.83 -10.16 5.32
CA THR A 177 -9.82 -9.11 4.28
C THR A 177 -11.08 -8.24 4.32
N ARG A 178 -12.26 -8.87 4.46
CA ARG A 178 -13.54 -8.14 4.57
C ARG A 178 -13.64 -7.33 5.87
N GLU A 179 -13.19 -7.89 6.98
CA GLU A 179 -13.21 -7.20 8.29
C GLU A 179 -12.26 -5.98 8.30
N LEU A 180 -11.06 -6.13 7.76
CA LEU A 180 -10.10 -5.04 7.59
C LEU A 180 -10.67 -3.92 6.70
N PHE A 181 -11.28 -4.29 5.57
CA PHE A 181 -11.89 -3.32 4.66
C PHE A 181 -13.06 -2.59 5.30
N ARG A 182 -13.92 -3.30 6.05
CA ARG A 182 -15.01 -2.68 6.81
C ARG A 182 -14.47 -1.68 7.83
N ARG A 183 -13.48 -2.06 8.66
CA ARG A 183 -12.83 -1.17 9.64
C ARG A 183 -12.19 0.04 8.95
N GLY A 184 -11.46 -0.16 7.86
CA GLY A 184 -10.86 0.93 7.09
C GLY A 184 -11.90 1.86 6.47
N THR A 185 -13.03 1.33 6.01
CA THR A 185 -14.16 2.12 5.48
C THR A 185 -14.79 2.98 6.58
N GLU A 186 -15.02 2.42 7.76
CA GLU A 186 -15.56 3.14 8.91
C GLU A 186 -14.63 4.29 9.32
N MET A 187 -13.33 4.02 9.48
CA MET A 187 -12.34 5.02 9.82
C MET A 187 -12.21 6.13 8.76
N ALA A 188 -12.26 5.77 7.48
CA ALA A 188 -12.25 6.73 6.38
C ALA A 188 -13.51 7.63 6.41
N ALA A 189 -14.69 7.04 6.65
CA ALA A 189 -15.96 7.77 6.71
C ALA A 189 -15.98 8.82 7.85
N GLU A 190 -15.39 8.52 9.01
CA GLU A 190 -15.23 9.47 10.11
C GLU A 190 -14.42 10.72 9.71
N GLN A 191 -13.59 10.59 8.69
CA GLN A 191 -12.74 11.65 8.15
C GLN A 191 -13.30 12.27 6.83
N GLY A 192 -14.55 11.95 6.48
CA GLY A 192 -15.20 12.46 5.26
C GLY A 192 -14.60 11.86 3.97
N LEU A 193 -14.04 10.67 4.07
CA LEU A 193 -13.46 9.94 2.94
C LEU A 193 -14.23 8.64 2.66
N ILE A 194 -14.14 8.17 1.44
CA ILE A 194 -14.62 6.87 0.97
C ILE A 194 -13.38 6.02 0.66
N LEU A 195 -13.21 4.90 1.35
CA LEU A 195 -12.22 3.89 0.97
C LEU A 195 -12.76 3.12 -0.24
N VAL A 196 -12.13 3.32 -1.37
CA VAL A 196 -12.59 2.81 -2.67
C VAL A 196 -12.17 1.36 -2.88
N ASP A 197 -10.89 1.12 -2.78
CA ASP A 197 -10.24 -0.19 -2.84
C ASP A 197 -8.91 -0.17 -2.08
N THR A 198 -8.45 -1.35 -1.75
CA THR A 198 -7.15 -1.54 -1.10
C THR A 198 -6.63 -2.94 -1.36
N LYS A 199 -5.34 -3.14 -1.11
CA LYS A 199 -4.72 -4.46 -1.07
C LYS A 199 -4.14 -4.75 0.32
N TYR A 200 -4.21 -6.01 0.72
CA TYR A 200 -3.59 -6.53 1.93
C TYR A 200 -2.63 -7.65 1.58
N GLU A 201 -1.55 -7.73 2.33
CA GLU A 201 -0.60 -8.83 2.28
C GLU A 201 -0.57 -9.54 3.63
N PHE A 202 -0.46 -10.85 3.59
CA PHE A 202 -0.46 -11.69 4.77
C PHE A 202 0.74 -12.63 4.78
N GLY A 203 1.12 -13.04 5.97
CA GLY A 203 2.11 -14.07 6.20
C GLY A 203 1.69 -14.98 7.35
N LEU A 204 2.46 -16.03 7.57
CA LEU A 204 2.32 -16.91 8.72
C LEU A 204 3.47 -16.65 9.69
N ARG A 205 3.14 -16.46 10.95
CA ARG A 205 4.10 -16.46 12.06
C ARG A 205 3.73 -17.59 13.01
N GLU A 206 4.60 -18.60 13.12
CA GLU A 206 4.31 -19.79 13.93
C GLU A 206 2.97 -20.47 13.55
N GLY A 207 2.62 -20.44 12.24
CA GLY A 207 1.37 -20.98 11.72
C GLY A 207 0.15 -20.07 11.92
N VAL A 208 0.29 -18.89 12.54
CA VAL A 208 -0.79 -17.93 12.77
C VAL A 208 -0.84 -16.90 11.64
N LEU A 209 -2.03 -16.70 11.05
CA LEU A 209 -2.24 -15.68 10.03
C LEU A 209 -1.93 -14.29 10.61
N THR A 210 -1.04 -13.59 9.97
CA THR A 210 -0.53 -12.28 10.40
C THR A 210 -0.58 -11.29 9.23
N LEU A 211 -1.14 -10.12 9.46
CA LEU A 211 -1.15 -9.02 8.48
C LEU A 211 0.25 -8.43 8.40
N ILE A 212 0.80 -8.38 7.20
CA ILE A 212 2.15 -7.87 6.92
C ILE A 212 2.11 -6.66 5.99
N ASP A 213 3.28 -6.07 5.73
CA ASP A 213 3.47 -4.92 4.85
C ASP A 213 2.72 -3.67 5.32
N GLU A 214 2.16 -2.91 4.39
CA GLU A 214 1.42 -1.68 4.65
C GLU A 214 -0.07 -1.86 4.41
N ILE A 215 -0.90 -1.08 5.10
CA ILE A 215 -2.33 -1.03 4.85
C ILE A 215 -2.82 0.41 4.77
N HIS A 216 -3.80 0.65 3.91
CA HIS A 216 -4.54 1.91 3.78
C HIS A 216 -3.68 3.13 3.45
N THR A 217 -2.46 2.92 2.95
CA THR A 217 -1.57 4.00 2.50
C THR A 217 -1.97 4.51 1.10
N PRO A 218 -1.49 5.68 0.68
CA PRO A 218 -1.71 6.16 -0.70
C PRO A 218 -1.20 5.22 -1.78
N ASP A 219 -0.23 4.36 -1.45
CA ASP A 219 0.36 3.42 -2.39
C ASP A 219 -0.44 2.12 -2.51
N SER A 220 -1.13 1.71 -1.44
CA SER A 220 -1.93 0.48 -1.39
C SER A 220 -3.43 0.70 -1.57
N SER A 221 -3.93 1.95 -1.47
CA SER A 221 -5.36 2.25 -1.41
C SER A 221 -5.74 3.47 -2.23
N ARG A 222 -7.03 3.54 -2.62
CA ARG A 222 -7.64 4.73 -3.19
C ARG A 222 -8.71 5.25 -2.25
N TYR A 223 -8.81 6.57 -2.20
CA TYR A 223 -9.86 7.25 -1.48
C TYR A 223 -10.54 8.27 -2.38
N PHE A 224 -11.87 8.39 -2.26
CA PHE A 224 -12.60 9.54 -2.75
C PHE A 224 -12.96 10.45 -1.58
N TYR A 225 -13.14 11.74 -1.85
CA TYR A 225 -13.81 12.62 -0.91
C TYR A 225 -15.30 12.26 -0.89
N ALA A 226 -15.88 12.09 0.30
CA ALA A 226 -17.31 11.80 0.43
C ALA A 226 -18.16 13.01 -0.01
N GLU A 227 -17.67 14.22 0.27
CA GLU A 227 -18.30 15.46 -0.16
C GLU A 227 -18.30 15.57 -1.70
N GLY A 228 -19.49 15.67 -2.26
CA GLY A 228 -19.73 15.80 -3.70
C GLY A 228 -19.55 14.51 -4.50
N TYR A 229 -19.43 13.34 -3.85
CA TYR A 229 -19.31 12.07 -4.56
C TYR A 229 -20.58 11.77 -5.36
N GLU A 230 -21.77 11.83 -4.73
CA GLU A 230 -23.04 11.51 -5.38
C GLU A 230 -23.36 12.49 -6.52
N GLU A 231 -23.11 13.78 -6.32
CA GLU A 231 -23.35 14.81 -7.32
C GLU A 231 -22.50 14.57 -8.57
N ARG A 232 -21.20 14.28 -8.39
CA ARG A 232 -20.32 13.97 -9.52
C ARG A 232 -20.70 12.66 -10.19
N GLN A 233 -21.10 11.66 -9.41
CA GLN A 233 -21.51 10.37 -9.98
C GLN A 233 -22.76 10.53 -10.86
N ILE A 234 -23.75 11.29 -10.42
CA ILE A 234 -24.95 11.60 -11.21
C ILE A 234 -24.60 12.41 -12.47
N ALA A 235 -23.71 13.40 -12.34
CA ALA A 235 -23.28 14.24 -13.45
C ALA A 235 -22.32 13.52 -14.43
N GLY A 236 -21.79 12.35 -14.08
CA GLY A 236 -20.76 11.63 -14.88
C GLY A 236 -19.41 12.37 -14.87
N GLU A 237 -19.13 13.12 -13.82
CA GLU A 237 -17.88 13.84 -13.64
C GLU A 237 -16.83 12.98 -12.92
N PRO A 238 -15.52 13.24 -13.14
CA PRO A 238 -14.46 12.57 -12.41
C PRO A 238 -14.58 12.77 -10.90
N GLN A 239 -14.33 11.72 -10.12
CA GLN A 239 -14.33 11.80 -8.67
C GLN A 239 -13.08 12.52 -8.15
N LYS A 240 -13.27 13.34 -7.11
CA LYS A 240 -12.15 13.94 -6.39
C LYS A 240 -11.47 12.86 -5.55
N GLN A 241 -10.20 12.56 -5.82
CA GLN A 241 -9.51 11.42 -5.21
C GLN A 241 -8.21 11.79 -4.51
N LEU A 242 -7.88 10.98 -3.51
CA LEU A 242 -6.59 10.96 -2.81
C LEU A 242 -5.95 9.57 -3.02
N SER A 243 -4.96 9.50 -3.90
CA SER A 243 -4.18 8.31 -4.19
C SER A 243 -2.98 8.72 -5.04
N LYS A 244 -2.10 7.80 -5.37
CA LYS A 244 -1.03 8.09 -6.34
C LYS A 244 -1.48 8.07 -7.81
N GLU A 245 -2.79 7.89 -8.09
CA GLU A 245 -3.30 7.84 -9.46
C GLU A 245 -2.98 9.13 -10.24
N PHE A 246 -3.06 10.29 -9.59
CA PHE A 246 -2.69 11.57 -10.23
C PHE A 246 -1.23 11.61 -10.72
N VAL A 247 -0.32 10.84 -10.10
CA VAL A 247 1.06 10.70 -10.60
C VAL A 247 1.07 9.87 -11.87
N ARG A 248 0.24 8.82 -11.95
CA ARG A 248 0.09 8.02 -13.17
C ARG A 248 -0.54 8.82 -14.30
N GLU A 249 -1.58 9.60 -14.00
CA GLU A 249 -2.23 10.50 -14.97
C GLU A 249 -1.21 11.49 -15.53
N TRP A 250 -0.45 12.15 -14.66
CA TRP A 250 0.61 13.06 -15.08
C TRP A 250 1.68 12.36 -15.95
N LEU A 251 2.10 11.15 -15.59
CA LEU A 251 3.05 10.37 -16.39
C LEU A 251 2.48 10.01 -17.76
N MET A 252 1.20 9.64 -17.85
CA MET A 252 0.52 9.35 -19.12
C MET A 252 0.40 10.59 -20.00
N GLU A 253 0.08 11.75 -19.44
CA GLU A 253 0.09 13.05 -20.14
C GLU A 253 1.47 13.39 -20.73
N HIS A 254 2.55 12.92 -20.05
CA HIS A 254 3.93 13.03 -20.54
C HIS A 254 4.38 11.82 -21.35
N SER A 255 3.42 11.03 -21.90
CA SER A 255 3.66 9.90 -22.78
C SER A 255 4.46 8.74 -22.14
N PHE A 256 4.44 8.60 -20.81
CA PHE A 256 5.11 7.53 -20.09
C PHE A 256 4.10 6.56 -19.49
N MET A 257 4.25 5.27 -19.84
CA MET A 257 3.43 4.17 -19.33
C MET A 257 4.26 2.95 -18.92
N GLY A 258 5.56 3.14 -18.69
CA GLY A 258 6.48 2.06 -18.29
C GLY A 258 6.78 1.04 -19.39
N LYS A 259 6.47 1.35 -20.66
CA LYS A 259 6.74 0.44 -21.78
C LYS A 259 8.23 0.39 -22.10
N LYS A 260 8.69 -0.76 -22.63
CA LYS A 260 10.10 -0.94 -23.03
C LYS A 260 10.55 0.18 -23.97
N GLY A 261 11.65 0.83 -23.62
CA GLY A 261 12.23 1.95 -24.39
C GLY A 261 11.67 3.32 -24.07
N GLN A 262 10.74 3.45 -23.12
CA GLN A 262 10.32 4.74 -22.57
C GLN A 262 11.24 5.13 -21.42
N GLU A 263 11.58 6.41 -21.35
CA GLU A 263 12.30 7.00 -20.20
C GLU A 263 11.31 7.81 -19.36
N PRO A 264 11.42 7.76 -18.01
CA PRO A 264 10.59 8.58 -17.14
C PRO A 264 10.80 10.07 -17.44
N PRO A 265 9.72 10.87 -17.52
CA PRO A 265 9.84 12.30 -17.74
C PRO A 265 10.54 12.99 -16.56
N HIS A 266 11.13 14.15 -16.82
CA HIS A 266 11.73 14.95 -15.78
C HIS A 266 10.64 15.49 -14.82
N MET A 267 10.73 15.12 -13.57
CA MET A 267 9.86 15.61 -12.50
C MET A 267 10.50 16.87 -11.91
N ASP A 268 9.96 18.04 -12.23
CA ASP A 268 10.47 19.31 -11.68
C ASP A 268 10.11 19.51 -10.20
N ASP A 269 10.68 20.52 -9.56
CA ASP A 269 10.47 20.78 -8.13
C ASP A 269 9.01 21.13 -7.81
N ALA A 270 8.33 21.87 -8.69
CA ALA A 270 6.93 22.23 -8.50
C ALA A 270 6.01 21.00 -8.53
N PHE A 271 6.28 20.03 -9.41
CA PHE A 271 5.57 18.77 -9.42
C PHE A 271 5.85 17.96 -8.15
N LEU A 272 7.12 17.86 -7.71
CA LEU A 272 7.47 17.16 -6.46
C LEU A 272 6.77 17.78 -5.23
N GLU A 273 6.70 19.11 -5.16
CA GLU A 273 5.96 19.81 -4.09
C GLU A 273 4.47 19.48 -4.12
N THR A 274 3.88 19.45 -5.32
CA THR A 274 2.47 19.05 -5.50
C THR A 274 2.23 17.62 -5.04
N VAL A 275 3.10 16.68 -5.42
CA VAL A 275 3.01 15.28 -4.97
C VAL A 275 3.15 15.19 -3.46
N THR A 276 4.16 15.86 -2.88
CA THR A 276 4.37 15.91 -1.43
C THR A 276 3.12 16.42 -0.70
N ALA A 277 2.55 17.53 -1.17
CA ALA A 277 1.35 18.09 -0.56
C ALA A 277 0.16 17.11 -0.57
N ARG A 278 -0.01 16.34 -1.66
CA ARG A 278 -1.05 15.30 -1.75
C ARG A 278 -0.84 14.16 -0.77
N TYR A 279 0.40 13.70 -0.58
CA TYR A 279 0.73 12.66 0.41
C TYR A 279 0.49 13.16 1.84
N VAL A 280 0.89 14.40 2.14
CA VAL A 280 0.65 15.03 3.45
C VAL A 280 -0.86 15.22 3.68
N GLU A 281 -1.60 15.75 2.69
CA GLU A 281 -3.05 15.90 2.78
C GLU A 281 -3.75 14.56 3.08
N LEU A 282 -3.34 13.47 2.41
CA LEU A 282 -3.90 12.17 2.69
C LEU A 282 -3.62 11.73 4.13
N PHE A 283 -2.38 11.87 4.61
CA PHE A 283 -2.06 11.55 6.00
C PHE A 283 -2.96 12.31 6.97
N GLU A 284 -3.06 13.63 6.81
CA GLU A 284 -3.85 14.48 7.70
C GLU A 284 -5.35 14.12 7.66
N LYS A 285 -5.85 13.80 6.47
CA LYS A 285 -7.23 13.36 6.27
C LYS A 285 -7.52 11.99 6.89
N VAL A 286 -6.74 10.96 6.59
CA VAL A 286 -7.04 9.59 7.08
C VAL A 286 -6.74 9.40 8.56
N THR A 287 -5.84 10.20 9.15
CA THR A 287 -5.47 10.06 10.56
C THR A 287 -6.12 11.10 11.47
N GLY A 288 -6.66 12.18 10.91
CA GLY A 288 -7.13 13.34 11.65
C GLY A 288 -6.01 14.10 12.39
N LYS A 289 -4.74 13.84 12.07
CA LYS A 289 -3.55 14.41 12.73
C LYS A 289 -2.82 15.32 11.78
N ARG A 290 -2.21 16.39 12.31
CA ARG A 290 -1.32 17.25 11.52
C ARG A 290 0.00 16.54 11.28
N PHE A 291 0.49 16.55 10.05
CA PHE A 291 1.77 15.96 9.69
C PHE A 291 2.94 16.79 10.24
N GLN A 292 3.87 16.13 10.91
CA GLN A 292 5.09 16.70 11.43
C GLN A 292 6.28 15.90 10.88
N GLY A 293 6.76 16.31 9.71
CA GLY A 293 7.91 15.67 9.07
C GLY A 293 9.22 16.01 9.78
N SER A 294 10.10 15.02 9.94
CA SER A 294 11.48 15.26 10.36
C SER A 294 12.30 15.72 9.17
N ALA A 295 12.85 16.92 9.25
CA ALA A 295 13.63 17.56 8.20
C ALA A 295 15.14 17.59 8.53
N GLU A 296 15.65 16.60 9.24
CA GLU A 296 17.05 16.51 9.60
C GLU A 296 17.97 16.48 8.37
N LYS A 297 19.19 17.03 8.53
CA LYS A 297 20.13 17.19 7.42
C LYS A 297 20.63 15.86 6.86
N ASP A 298 20.80 14.85 7.73
CA ASP A 298 21.18 13.50 7.33
C ASP A 298 20.15 12.47 7.82
N PRO A 299 19.18 12.11 6.96
CA PRO A 299 18.18 11.14 7.31
C PRO A 299 18.74 9.71 7.42
N HIS A 300 19.90 9.40 6.83
CA HIS A 300 20.51 8.06 6.95
C HIS A 300 21.08 7.86 8.35
N ASP A 301 21.83 8.82 8.88
CA ASP A 301 22.36 8.75 10.24
C ASP A 301 21.22 8.67 11.27
N ARG A 302 20.17 9.45 11.08
CA ARG A 302 18.99 9.44 11.96
C ARG A 302 18.34 8.04 11.99
N VAL A 303 18.08 7.45 10.82
CA VAL A 303 17.49 6.12 10.68
C VAL A 303 18.40 5.07 11.31
N PHE A 304 19.70 5.09 11.00
CA PHE A 304 20.66 4.12 11.53
C PHE A 304 20.68 4.14 13.06
N HIS A 305 20.87 5.32 13.66
CA HIS A 305 20.94 5.44 15.11
C HIS A 305 19.62 5.09 15.81
N ALA A 306 18.48 5.42 15.22
CA ALA A 306 17.18 5.04 15.79
C ALA A 306 16.97 3.52 15.81
N VAL A 307 17.37 2.82 14.74
CA VAL A 307 17.30 1.36 14.68
C VAL A 307 18.27 0.71 15.66
N GLU A 308 19.56 1.10 15.65
CA GLU A 308 20.58 0.56 16.57
C GLU A 308 20.17 0.75 18.02
N SER A 309 19.71 1.96 18.39
CA SER A 309 19.26 2.23 19.76
C SER A 309 18.07 1.35 20.17
N TRP A 310 17.17 1.06 19.22
CA TRP A 310 16.04 0.17 19.50
C TRP A 310 16.49 -1.29 19.65
N LEU A 311 17.40 -1.76 18.78
CA LEU A 311 17.96 -3.11 18.85
C LEU A 311 18.73 -3.34 20.15
N ASP A 312 19.59 -2.40 20.54
CA ASP A 312 20.33 -2.44 21.80
C ASP A 312 19.41 -2.53 23.04
N ALA A 313 18.26 -1.89 22.98
CA ALA A 313 17.30 -1.89 24.10
C ALA A 313 16.39 -3.13 24.17
N ASN A 314 16.23 -3.88 23.05
CA ASN A 314 15.20 -4.93 22.94
C ASN A 314 15.74 -6.30 22.51
N CYS A 315 16.99 -6.41 22.05
CA CYS A 315 17.58 -7.64 21.51
C CYS A 315 18.83 -8.00 22.34
N HIS A 316 18.66 -8.53 23.56
CA HIS A 316 19.72 -9.05 24.43
C HIS A 316 19.55 -10.53 24.69
#